data_a9f23ee3e5dc1f04583bf775834d59d9
#
_entry.id   a9f23ee3e5dc1f04583bf775834d59d9
#
_cell.length_a   1.000
_cell.length_b   1.000
_cell.length_c   1.000
_cell.angle_alpha   90.00
_cell.angle_beta   90.00
_cell.angle_gamma   90.00
#
_symmetry.space_group_name_H-M   'P 1'
#
loop_
_entity.id
_entity.type
_entity.pdbx_description
1 polymer ?
#
loop_
_entity_poly.entity_id
_entity_poly.type
_entity_poly.pdbx_seq_one_letter_code
_entity_poly.pdbx_strand_id
1 'polypeptide(L)'
;KAQTGTGKTAAFLITIINDQLKNPIQEERFIGEPRALILAPTRELVMQIASDAQNLSKGCGLHVVTLVGGEDYKKQLAAVDSKPVDIVVATPGRLIDFLQNDQLYLGLVEILVIDEAD
;
A
#
# COMPACT_ATOMS: atom_id res chain seq x y z
N LYS A 1 -18.79 9.30 11.58
CA LYS A 1 -18.17 9.11 11.61
C LYS A 1 -17.22 9.33 10.92
N ALA A 2 -17.14 9.67 10.60
CA ALA A 2 -16.32 9.93 10.00
C ALA A 2 -14.97 9.86 10.18
N GLN A 3 -14.47 10.21 11.10
CA GLN A 3 -13.15 10.09 11.30
C GLN A 3 -12.75 8.70 11.34
N THR A 4 -13.40 7.96 10.58
CA THR A 4 -13.15 6.61 10.50
C THR A 4 -11.73 6.32 10.48
N GLY A 5 -11.32 5.44 11.30
CA GLY A 5 -9.99 4.94 11.27
C GLY A 5 -8.91 5.88 11.69
N THR A 6 -9.25 7.10 12.05
CA THR A 6 -8.21 8.05 12.37
C THR A 6 -7.20 7.49 13.33
N GLY A 7 -7.64 7.01 14.49
CA GLY A 7 -6.73 6.43 15.45
C GLY A 7 -6.22 5.08 15.05
N LYS A 8 -7.10 4.25 14.51
CA LYS A 8 -6.70 2.91 14.09
C LYS A 8 -5.77 2.96 12.91
N THR A 9 -6.06 3.80 11.92
CA THR A 9 -5.23 3.90 10.73
C THR A 9 -3.82 4.32 11.11
N ALA A 10 -3.68 5.33 11.94
CA ALA A 10 -2.36 5.76 12.36
C ALA A 10 -1.64 4.64 13.10
N ALA A 11 -2.36 3.90 13.95
CA ALA A 11 -1.73 2.86 14.74
C ALA A 11 -1.16 1.76 13.86
N PHE A 12 -1.94 1.24 12.90
CA PHE A 12 -1.40 0.15 12.10
C PHE A 12 -0.35 0.65 11.11
N LEU A 13 -0.48 1.89 10.62
CA LEU A 13 0.55 2.43 9.73
C LEU A 13 1.86 2.61 10.45
N ILE A 14 1.84 3.11 11.67
CA ILE A 14 3.05 3.25 12.46
C ILE A 14 3.70 1.89 12.68
N THR A 15 2.90 0.87 12.97
CA THR A 15 3.41 -0.48 13.16
C THR A 15 4.08 -1.00 11.90
N ILE A 16 3.43 -0.81 10.73
CA ILE A 16 3.99 -1.26 9.47
C ILE A 16 5.30 -0.52 9.18
N ILE A 17 5.29 0.79 9.30
CA ILE A 17 6.45 1.60 8.97
C ILE A 17 7.62 1.25 9.89
N ASN A 18 7.36 1.16 11.19
CA ASN A 18 8.42 0.79 12.13
C ASN A 18 9.00 -0.57 11.84
N ASP A 19 8.14 -1.54 11.51
CA ASP A 19 8.60 -2.87 11.18
C ASP A 19 9.51 -2.84 9.96
N GLN A 20 9.11 -2.10 8.92
CA GLN A 20 9.89 -2.04 7.70
C GLN A 20 11.24 -1.35 7.92
N LEU A 21 11.27 -0.33 8.75
CA LEU A 21 12.52 0.36 9.03
C LEU A 21 13.45 -0.45 9.90
N LYS A 22 12.90 -1.25 10.82
CA LYS A 22 13.72 -2.10 11.67
C LYS A 22 14.21 -3.34 10.96
N ASN A 23 13.49 -3.80 9.96
CA ASN A 23 13.78 -5.05 9.27
C ASN A 23 13.92 -4.83 7.78
N PRO A 24 14.95 -4.07 7.34
CA PRO A 24 15.13 -3.85 5.91
C PRO A 24 15.45 -5.16 5.22
N ILE A 25 15.01 -5.28 3.97
CA ILE A 25 15.32 -6.47 3.18
C ILE A 25 16.78 -6.38 2.75
N GLN A 26 17.54 -7.40 3.07
CA GLN A 26 18.95 -7.44 2.74
C GLN A 26 19.21 -7.93 1.33
N GLU A 27 18.30 -8.76 0.81
CA GLU A 27 18.44 -9.33 -0.52
C GLU A 27 18.04 -8.32 -1.58
N GLU A 28 18.35 -8.62 -2.82
CA GLU A 28 17.94 -7.79 -3.94
C GLU A 28 16.42 -7.72 -3.99
N ARG A 29 15.90 -6.51 -4.21
CA ARG A 29 14.46 -6.28 -4.31
C ARG A 29 14.04 -6.18 -5.76
N PHE A 30 12.83 -6.63 -6.04
CA PHE A 30 12.27 -6.58 -7.38
C PHE A 30 11.00 -5.73 -7.39
N ILE A 31 10.70 -5.12 -8.54
CA ILE A 31 9.47 -4.34 -8.66
C ILE A 31 8.29 -5.30 -8.61
N GLY A 32 7.15 -4.79 -8.18
CA GLY A 32 5.93 -5.59 -8.12
C GLY A 32 5.81 -6.50 -6.92
N GLU A 33 6.74 -6.42 -5.95
CA GLU A 33 6.73 -7.30 -4.77
C GLU A 33 6.64 -6.47 -3.48
N PRO A 34 5.44 -5.98 -3.15
CA PRO A 34 5.29 -5.17 -1.93
C PRO A 34 5.47 -5.98 -0.66
N ARG A 35 5.84 -5.29 0.41
CA ARG A 35 6.03 -5.89 1.72
C ARG A 35 4.76 -5.82 2.58
N ALA A 36 3.92 -4.82 2.34
CA ALA A 36 2.67 -4.66 3.09
C ALA A 36 1.56 -4.33 2.12
N LEU A 37 0.37 -4.84 2.43
CA LEU A 37 -0.80 -4.62 1.61
C LEU A 37 -1.95 -4.19 2.51
N ILE A 38 -2.57 -3.07 2.15
CA ILE A 38 -3.72 -2.54 2.88
C ILE A 38 -4.89 -2.48 1.90
N LEU A 39 -5.97 -3.16 2.22
CA LEU A 39 -7.18 -3.16 1.41
C LEU A 39 -8.25 -2.33 2.07
N ALA A 40 -8.93 -1.53 1.28
CA ALA A 40 -10.08 -0.76 1.75
C ALA A 40 -11.15 -0.78 0.67
N PRO A 41 -12.43 -0.69 1.06
CA PRO A 41 -13.50 -0.91 0.10
C PRO A 41 -13.75 0.24 -0.86
N THR A 42 -13.32 1.45 -0.53
CA THR A 42 -13.62 2.62 -1.36
C THR A 42 -12.37 3.36 -1.75
N ARG A 43 -12.46 4.05 -2.88
CA ARG A 43 -11.38 4.89 -3.35
C ARG A 43 -11.03 5.98 -2.33
N GLU A 44 -12.05 6.61 -1.74
CA GLU A 44 -11.79 7.68 -0.77
C GLU A 44 -10.99 7.17 0.41
N LEU A 45 -11.34 5.99 0.92
CA LEU A 45 -10.62 5.44 2.07
C LEU A 45 -9.19 5.06 1.68
N VAL A 46 -8.99 4.49 0.50
CA VAL A 46 -7.64 4.17 0.01
C VAL A 46 -6.81 5.45 -0.06
N MET A 47 -7.35 6.50 -0.64
CA MET A 47 -6.59 7.74 -0.80
C MET A 47 -6.26 8.36 0.55
N GLN A 48 -7.18 8.29 1.50
CA GLN A 48 -6.92 8.80 2.84
C GLN A 48 -5.83 8.01 3.54
N ILE A 49 -5.89 6.68 3.48
CA ILE A 49 -4.88 5.83 4.10
C ILE A 49 -3.51 6.09 3.47
N ALA A 50 -3.49 6.19 2.13
CA ALA A 50 -2.22 6.42 1.44
C ALA A 50 -1.62 7.76 1.80
N SER A 51 -2.45 8.79 1.91
CA SER A 51 -1.98 10.10 2.33
C SER A 51 -1.38 10.05 3.73
N ASP A 52 -2.05 9.36 4.65
CA ASP A 52 -1.54 9.20 6.01
C ASP A 52 -0.23 8.42 6.00
N ALA A 53 -0.14 7.37 5.17
CA ALA A 53 1.08 6.58 5.09
C ALA A 53 2.25 7.41 4.58
N GLN A 54 2.00 8.23 3.56
CA GLN A 54 3.03 9.08 3.02
C GLN A 54 3.49 10.11 4.03
N ASN A 55 2.55 10.69 4.77
CA ASN A 55 2.90 11.69 5.78
C ASN A 55 3.70 11.07 6.92
N LEU A 56 3.28 9.90 7.39
CA LEU A 56 3.95 9.25 8.52
C LEU A 56 5.32 8.72 8.14
N SER A 57 5.54 8.36 6.87
CA SER A 57 6.81 7.82 6.42
C SER A 57 7.67 8.85 5.72
N LYS A 58 7.32 10.13 5.83
CA LYS A 58 8.06 11.18 5.16
C LYS A 58 9.50 11.16 5.60
N GLY A 59 10.40 11.17 4.63
CA GLY A 59 11.82 11.13 4.92
C GLY A 59 12.39 9.76 5.22
N CYS A 60 11.53 8.71 5.23
CA CYS A 60 12.00 7.36 5.56
C CYS A 60 12.42 6.56 4.34
N GLY A 61 12.16 7.06 3.14
CA GLY A 61 12.55 6.35 1.92
C GLY A 61 11.63 5.21 1.54
N LEU A 62 10.45 5.10 2.15
CA LEU A 62 9.52 4.05 1.81
C LEU A 62 8.66 4.45 0.61
N HIS A 63 8.38 3.48 -0.26
CA HIS A 63 7.61 3.71 -1.47
C HIS A 63 6.18 3.22 -1.24
N VAL A 64 5.23 4.15 -1.26
CA VAL A 64 3.81 3.87 -1.06
C VAL A 64 3.09 4.03 -2.40
N VAL A 65 2.31 3.04 -2.80
CA VAL A 65 1.59 3.05 -4.07
C VAL A 65 0.10 2.82 -3.81
N THR A 66 -0.75 3.53 -4.54
CA THR A 66 -2.20 3.33 -4.47
C THR A 66 -2.69 2.64 -5.73
N LEU A 67 -3.61 1.69 -5.57
CA LEU A 67 -4.24 1.00 -6.69
C LEU A 67 -5.74 1.09 -6.51
N VAL A 68 -6.37 1.97 -7.28
CA VAL A 68 -7.82 2.21 -7.18
C VAL A 68 -8.44 2.21 -8.57
N GLY A 69 -9.66 1.70 -8.67
CA GLY A 69 -10.41 1.78 -9.91
C GLY A 69 -10.79 3.21 -10.21
N GLY A 70 -11.04 3.52 -11.47
CA GLY A 70 -11.39 4.87 -11.87
C GLY A 70 -10.20 5.77 -12.10
N GLU A 71 -9.01 5.34 -11.75
CA GLU A 71 -7.79 6.07 -12.06
C GLU A 71 -7.07 5.38 -13.21
N ASP A 72 -6.17 6.10 -13.85
CA ASP A 72 -5.46 5.57 -15.01
C ASP A 72 -4.59 4.38 -14.60
N TYR A 73 -4.88 3.23 -15.18
CA TYR A 73 -4.14 1.99 -14.90
C TYR A 73 -2.66 2.16 -15.21
N LYS A 74 -2.35 2.81 -16.35
CA LYS A 74 -0.96 2.94 -16.77
C LYS A 74 -0.15 3.80 -15.81
N LYS A 75 -0.77 4.82 -15.24
CA LYS A 75 -0.08 5.63 -14.24
C LYS A 75 0.21 4.83 -12.98
N GLN A 76 -0.74 4.00 -12.59
CA GLN A 76 -0.53 3.15 -11.41
C GLN A 76 0.54 2.12 -11.68
N LEU A 77 0.54 1.55 -12.88
CA LEU A 77 1.58 0.60 -13.26
C LEU A 77 2.96 1.26 -13.26
N ALA A 78 3.05 2.48 -13.78
CA ALA A 78 4.31 3.20 -13.76
C ALA A 78 4.82 3.41 -12.35
N ALA A 79 3.93 3.69 -11.40
CA ALA A 79 4.32 3.85 -10.01
C ALA A 79 4.83 2.53 -9.42
N VAL A 80 4.17 1.42 -9.74
CA VAL A 80 4.59 0.09 -9.28
C VAL A 80 5.96 -0.27 -9.85
N ASP A 81 6.19 0.10 -11.12
CA ASP A 81 7.42 -0.28 -11.81
C ASP A 81 8.58 0.67 -11.58
N SER A 82 8.34 1.80 -10.91
CA SER A 82 9.40 2.80 -10.75
C SER A 82 10.49 2.35 -9.80
N LYS A 83 10.14 1.59 -8.77
CA LYS A 83 11.09 1.03 -7.81
C LYS A 83 10.33 0.04 -6.91
N PRO A 84 11.03 -0.78 -6.16
CA PRO A 84 10.34 -1.74 -5.28
C PRO A 84 9.38 -1.05 -4.34
N VAL A 85 8.20 -1.65 -4.19
CA VAL A 85 7.11 -1.06 -3.40
C VAL A 85 7.17 -1.59 -1.98
N ASP A 86 7.03 -0.69 -1.01
CA ASP A 86 7.02 -1.11 0.39
C ASP A 86 5.59 -1.28 0.92
N ILE A 87 4.69 -0.40 0.50
CA ILE A 87 3.31 -0.44 0.96
C ILE A 87 2.39 -0.21 -0.24
N VAL A 88 1.44 -1.13 -0.44
CA VAL A 88 0.37 -0.94 -1.42
C VAL A 88 -0.92 -0.71 -0.66
N VAL A 89 -1.66 0.34 -1.03
CA VAL A 89 -3.00 0.59 -0.53
C VAL A 89 -3.94 0.48 -1.72
N ALA A 90 -4.91 -0.41 -1.65
CA ALA A 90 -5.69 -0.76 -2.83
C ALA A 90 -7.15 -1.02 -2.54
N THR A 91 -8.00 -0.79 -3.55
CA THR A 91 -9.32 -1.37 -3.55
C THR A 91 -9.22 -2.80 -4.11
N PRO A 92 -10.10 -3.71 -3.69
CA PRO A 92 -9.97 -5.11 -4.11
C PRO A 92 -10.01 -5.32 -5.63
N GLY A 93 -10.90 -4.62 -6.33
CA GLY A 93 -11.02 -4.83 -7.77
C GLY A 93 -9.76 -4.48 -8.54
N ARG A 94 -9.15 -3.33 -8.23
CA ARG A 94 -7.94 -2.92 -8.94
C ARG A 94 -6.75 -3.78 -8.52
N LEU A 95 -6.72 -4.24 -7.26
CA LEU A 95 -5.68 -5.18 -6.84
C LEU A 95 -5.76 -6.45 -7.70
N ILE A 96 -6.96 -6.98 -7.89
CA ILE A 96 -7.16 -8.19 -8.69
C ILE A 96 -6.68 -7.96 -10.13
N ASP A 97 -6.97 -6.80 -10.70
CA ASP A 97 -6.49 -6.48 -12.05
C ASP A 97 -4.97 -6.61 -12.15
N PHE A 98 -4.27 -6.06 -11.18
CA PHE A 98 -2.80 -6.13 -11.20
C PHE A 98 -2.30 -7.54 -11.00
N LEU A 99 -2.96 -8.32 -10.15
CA LEU A 99 -2.55 -9.70 -9.94
C LEU A 99 -2.81 -10.55 -11.18
N GLN A 100 -3.94 -10.37 -11.84
CA GLN A 100 -4.28 -11.15 -13.02
C GLN A 100 -3.40 -10.82 -14.20
N ASN A 101 -2.90 -9.60 -14.26
CA ASN A 101 -2.00 -9.18 -15.35
C ASN A 101 -0.53 -9.41 -15.02
N ASP A 102 -0.25 -10.11 -13.93
CA ASP A 102 1.11 -10.41 -13.51
C ASP A 102 1.95 -9.14 -13.32
N GLN A 103 1.30 -8.10 -12.81
CA GLN A 103 1.97 -6.83 -12.55
C GLN A 103 2.29 -6.66 -11.07
N LEU A 104 1.79 -7.55 -10.22
CA LEU A 104 2.00 -7.48 -8.79
C LEU A 104 2.02 -8.90 -8.24
N TYR A 105 2.91 -9.14 -7.30
CA TYR A 105 3.10 -10.46 -6.70
C TYR A 105 3.08 -10.30 -5.18
N LEU A 106 2.33 -11.15 -4.48
CA LEU A 106 2.13 -11.00 -3.05
C LEU A 106 3.01 -11.91 -2.20
N GLY A 107 4.00 -12.56 -2.81
CA GLY A 107 4.84 -13.52 -2.07
C GLY A 107 5.65 -12.93 -0.95
N LEU A 108 5.98 -11.63 -1.02
CA LEU A 108 6.76 -10.98 0.03
C LEU A 108 5.90 -10.25 1.06
N VAL A 109 4.58 -10.28 0.90
CA VAL A 109 3.71 -9.54 1.83
C VAL A 109 3.80 -10.18 3.22
N GLU A 110 4.23 -9.37 4.18
CA GLU A 110 4.37 -9.81 5.56
C GLU A 110 3.20 -9.36 6.41
N ILE A 111 2.56 -8.27 6.01
CA ILE A 111 1.46 -7.69 6.75
C ILE A 111 0.32 -7.40 5.80
N LEU A 112 -0.85 -7.92 6.11
CA LEU A 112 -2.06 -7.64 5.36
C LEU A 112 -3.06 -6.99 6.30
N VAL A 113 -3.56 -5.81 5.93
CA VAL A 113 -4.58 -5.12 6.71
C VAL A 113 -5.81 -4.95 5.83
N ILE A 114 -6.97 -5.28 6.38
CA ILE A 114 -8.24 -5.03 5.71
C ILE A 114 -8.97 -3.99 6.55
N ASP A 115 -9.09 -2.79 5.99
CA ASP A 115 -9.74 -1.68 6.69
C ASP A 115 -11.14 -1.52 6.16
N GLU A 116 -12.12 -1.86 6.96
CA GLU A 116 -13.52 -1.77 6.56
C GLU A 116 -14.20 -0.61 7.20
N ALA A 117 -13.45 0.33 7.65
CA ALA A 117 -14.00 1.43 8.38
C ALA A 117 -15.18 2.01 7.66
N ASP A 118 -16.24 2.18 8.31
CA ASP A 118 -17.39 2.69 7.71
C ASP A 118 -17.92 3.85 8.34
#